data_19553201fa16f6d7c1020cb4955e4a1a
#
_entry.id   19553201fa16f6d7c1020cb4955e4a1a
#
_cell.length_a   1.000
_cell.length_b   1.000
_cell.length_c   1.000
_cell.angle_alpha   90.00
_cell.angle_beta   90.00
_cell.angle_gamma   90.00
#
_symmetry.space_group_name_H-M   'P 1'
#
loop_
_entity.id
_entity.type
_entity.pdbx_description
1 polymer ?
#
loop_
_entity_poly.entity_id
_entity_poly.type
_entity_poly.pdbx_seq_one_letter_code
_entity_poly.pdbx_strand_id
1 'polypeptide(L)'
;YYHNNTVKSRALVESCVRLGVKHFIFSSTAAVYGMPKENPVREDAELKPVSPYGSSKLMTELMLADVSRAHDFRYVALRYFNVAGADPAGRSGQSTPKATHLIKVACEAAIGKRSHVDVFGTDYETPDGTCVRDYIQVTDLVRAHTAALRYLREGGASDVFNCGYSRGYSVLEVIEAVKRNSGRDFEVRFTGRRPGDPAALVASSEKIRRTLAWTPEFDNLDIIVRQALCWEQQLAKRQKSVKGSEQLIQPGSIAPRSTARPTPHPALT
;
A
#
# COMPACT_ATOMS: atom_id res chain seq x y z
N TYR A 1 -8.82 6.08 -11.73
CA TYR A 1 -9.38 5.77 -10.40
C TYR A 1 -10.88 5.44 -10.48
N TYR A 2 -11.74 6.31 -11.01
CA TYR A 2 -13.21 6.12 -11.00
C TYR A 2 -13.65 4.80 -11.61
N HIS A 3 -13.13 4.43 -12.79
CA HIS A 3 -13.48 3.15 -13.41
C HIS A 3 -13.12 1.95 -12.51
N ASN A 4 -11.94 1.94 -11.93
CA ASN A 4 -11.48 0.80 -11.12
C ASN A 4 -12.05 0.78 -9.69
N ASN A 5 -12.14 1.95 -9.05
CA ASN A 5 -12.54 2.03 -7.64
C ASN A 5 -14.05 2.24 -7.45
N THR A 6 -14.72 2.97 -8.37
CA THR A 6 -16.15 3.26 -8.22
C THR A 6 -17.01 2.33 -9.06
N VAL A 7 -16.76 2.27 -10.38
CA VAL A 7 -17.61 1.48 -11.29
C VAL A 7 -17.52 -0.02 -10.99
N LYS A 8 -16.29 -0.55 -10.85
CA LYS A 8 -16.10 -1.97 -10.54
C LYS A 8 -16.58 -2.33 -9.13
N SER A 9 -16.40 -1.43 -8.14
CA SER A 9 -16.94 -1.66 -6.79
C SER A 9 -18.46 -1.70 -6.80
N ARG A 10 -19.13 -0.83 -7.55
CA ARG A 10 -20.58 -0.88 -7.73
C ARG A 10 -21.01 -2.26 -8.25
N ALA A 11 -20.43 -2.72 -9.35
CA ALA A 11 -20.76 -4.02 -9.95
C ALA A 11 -20.51 -5.19 -8.98
N LEU A 12 -19.41 -5.12 -8.18
CA LEU A 12 -19.12 -6.11 -7.16
C LEU A 12 -20.18 -6.11 -6.05
N VAL A 13 -20.54 -4.95 -5.52
CA VAL A 13 -21.55 -4.81 -4.46
C VAL A 13 -22.92 -5.28 -4.94
N GLU A 14 -23.37 -4.93 -6.15
CA GLU A 14 -24.58 -5.45 -6.76
C GLU A 14 -24.57 -6.99 -6.85
N SER A 15 -23.44 -7.56 -7.25
CA SER A 15 -23.28 -9.02 -7.31
C SER A 15 -23.32 -9.66 -5.93
N CYS A 16 -22.71 -9.04 -4.93
CA CYS A 16 -22.78 -9.49 -3.54
C CYS A 16 -24.22 -9.53 -3.02
N VAL A 17 -24.98 -8.45 -3.23
CA VAL A 17 -26.40 -8.37 -2.84
C VAL A 17 -27.22 -9.46 -3.52
N ARG A 18 -27.09 -9.59 -4.85
CA ARG A 18 -27.83 -10.60 -5.64
C ARG A 18 -27.53 -12.03 -5.20
N LEU A 19 -26.30 -12.31 -4.74
CA LEU A 19 -25.87 -13.62 -4.29
C LEU A 19 -26.05 -13.84 -2.77
N GLY A 20 -26.69 -12.92 -2.07
CA GLY A 20 -26.97 -13.04 -0.63
C GLY A 20 -25.75 -12.93 0.27
N VAL A 21 -24.68 -12.28 -0.18
CA VAL A 21 -23.49 -11.98 0.69
C VAL A 21 -23.93 -10.95 1.73
N LYS A 22 -23.86 -11.33 3.00
CA LYS A 22 -24.34 -10.50 4.12
C LYS A 22 -23.29 -9.59 4.72
N HIS A 23 -22.00 -9.91 4.59
CA HIS A 23 -20.91 -9.20 5.24
C HIS A 23 -19.85 -8.78 4.24
N PHE A 24 -19.49 -7.50 4.27
CA PHE A 24 -18.52 -6.92 3.34
C PHE A 24 -17.49 -6.05 4.09
N ILE A 25 -16.22 -6.28 3.85
CA ILE A 25 -15.15 -5.43 4.38
C ILE A 25 -14.57 -4.62 3.23
N PHE A 26 -14.58 -3.31 3.38
CA PHE A 26 -14.06 -2.39 2.37
C PHE A 26 -12.74 -1.77 2.80
N SER A 27 -11.72 -1.96 2.01
CA SER A 27 -10.44 -1.27 2.13
C SER A 27 -10.60 0.18 1.65
N SER A 28 -10.94 1.10 2.57
CA SER A 28 -11.01 2.52 2.31
C SER A 28 -9.66 3.20 2.60
N THR A 29 -9.62 4.50 2.81
CA THR A 29 -8.38 5.28 2.92
C THR A 29 -8.56 6.55 3.75
N ALA A 30 -7.50 6.99 4.43
CA ALA A 30 -7.43 8.32 5.05
C ALA A 30 -7.54 9.48 4.05
N ALA A 31 -7.29 9.24 2.75
CA ALA A 31 -7.39 10.26 1.70
C ALA A 31 -8.82 10.82 1.51
N VAL A 32 -9.85 10.20 2.10
CA VAL A 32 -11.23 10.73 2.11
C VAL A 32 -11.37 12.02 2.92
N TYR A 33 -10.47 12.23 3.92
CA TYR A 33 -10.47 13.42 4.74
C TYR A 33 -9.87 14.65 4.03
N GLY A 34 -9.00 14.43 3.04
CA GLY A 34 -8.27 15.50 2.37
C GLY A 34 -7.30 16.20 3.30
N MET A 35 -7.59 17.45 3.65
CA MET A 35 -6.78 18.28 4.56
C MET A 35 -7.57 18.54 5.85
N PRO A 36 -7.55 17.61 6.82
CA PRO A 36 -8.32 17.76 8.05
C PRO A 36 -7.79 18.92 8.89
N LYS A 37 -8.71 19.61 9.60
CA LYS A 37 -8.36 20.73 10.49
C LYS A 37 -7.73 20.26 11.80
N GLU A 38 -8.08 19.05 12.23
CA GLU A 38 -7.64 18.46 13.50
C GLU A 38 -6.89 17.17 13.28
N ASN A 39 -5.86 16.93 14.07
CA ASN A 39 -5.11 15.69 14.15
C ASN A 39 -4.87 15.33 15.63
N PRO A 40 -5.03 14.05 16.00
CA PRO A 40 -5.47 12.90 15.18
C PRO A 40 -6.90 13.06 14.64
N VAL A 41 -7.11 12.67 13.37
CA VAL A 41 -8.40 12.78 12.68
C VAL A 41 -9.35 11.66 13.14
N ARG A 42 -10.60 12.03 13.44
CA ARG A 42 -11.67 11.12 13.88
C ARG A 42 -12.55 10.73 12.70
N GLU A 43 -13.34 9.65 12.84
CA GLU A 43 -14.23 9.15 11.79
C GLU A 43 -15.38 10.10 11.45
N ASP A 44 -15.76 10.97 12.38
CA ASP A 44 -16.80 12.01 12.24
C ASP A 44 -16.28 13.33 11.62
N ALA A 45 -14.98 13.42 11.33
CA ALA A 45 -14.41 14.57 10.65
C ALA A 45 -14.97 14.75 9.23
N GLU A 46 -14.97 16.01 8.76
CA GLU A 46 -15.44 16.37 7.42
C GLU A 46 -14.71 15.54 6.33
N LEU A 47 -15.49 14.99 5.39
CA LEU A 47 -14.97 14.24 4.25
C LEU A 47 -14.84 15.15 3.03
N LYS A 48 -13.62 15.58 2.73
CA LYS A 48 -13.32 16.52 1.65
C LYS A 48 -12.07 16.10 0.87
N PRO A 49 -12.14 14.99 0.12
CA PRO A 49 -10.99 14.47 -0.59
C PRO A 49 -10.46 15.49 -1.61
N VAL A 50 -9.13 15.62 -1.68
CA VAL A 50 -8.43 16.54 -2.59
C VAL A 50 -7.83 15.83 -3.80
N SER A 51 -8.13 14.55 -3.97
CA SER A 51 -7.61 13.75 -5.08
C SER A 51 -8.68 12.84 -5.68
N PRO A 52 -8.59 12.49 -6.99
CA PRO A 52 -9.50 11.52 -7.60
C PRO A 52 -9.48 10.14 -6.92
N TYR A 53 -8.36 9.75 -6.31
CA TYR A 53 -8.26 8.54 -5.50
C TYR A 53 -9.16 8.62 -4.26
N GLY A 54 -9.01 9.65 -3.44
CA GLY A 54 -9.84 9.86 -2.26
C GLY A 54 -11.32 9.95 -2.61
N SER A 55 -11.68 10.74 -3.64
CA SER A 55 -13.05 10.87 -4.12
C SER A 55 -13.65 9.53 -4.56
N SER A 56 -12.90 8.71 -5.31
CA SER A 56 -13.38 7.40 -5.77
C SER A 56 -13.62 6.40 -4.62
N LYS A 57 -12.81 6.49 -3.56
CA LYS A 57 -13.01 5.67 -2.35
C LYS A 57 -14.22 6.14 -1.54
N LEU A 58 -14.38 7.46 -1.37
CA LEU A 58 -15.54 8.02 -0.69
C LEU A 58 -16.84 7.67 -1.39
N MET A 59 -16.89 7.74 -2.73
CA MET A 59 -18.06 7.30 -3.51
C MET A 59 -18.42 5.84 -3.22
N THR A 60 -17.44 4.97 -3.00
CA THR A 60 -17.71 3.57 -2.65
C THR A 60 -18.24 3.46 -1.21
N GLU A 61 -17.76 4.24 -0.26
CA GLU A 61 -18.32 4.28 1.10
C GLU A 61 -19.79 4.70 1.09
N LEU A 62 -20.13 5.73 0.30
CA LEU A 62 -21.52 6.19 0.14
C LEU A 62 -22.42 5.09 -0.44
N MET A 63 -21.99 4.42 -1.52
CA MET A 63 -22.73 3.28 -2.09
C MET A 63 -22.95 2.16 -1.07
N LEU A 64 -21.95 1.81 -0.27
CA LEU A 64 -22.08 0.78 0.76
C LEU A 64 -23.07 1.19 1.85
N ALA A 65 -23.09 2.45 2.25
CA ALA A 65 -24.06 2.99 3.20
C ALA A 65 -25.48 2.92 2.65
N ASP A 66 -25.69 3.26 1.39
CA ASP A 66 -27.01 3.18 0.73
C ASP A 66 -27.51 1.72 0.61
N VAL A 67 -26.65 0.82 0.16
CA VAL A 67 -26.95 -0.60 0.03
C VAL A 67 -27.27 -1.25 1.38
N SER A 68 -26.54 -0.90 2.44
CA SER A 68 -26.80 -1.45 3.77
C SER A 68 -28.13 -1.00 4.41
N ARG A 69 -28.68 0.13 3.94
CA ARG A 69 -30.03 0.58 4.33
C ARG A 69 -31.15 -0.13 3.56
N ALA A 70 -30.85 -0.53 2.32
CA ALA A 70 -31.85 -1.09 1.40
C ALA A 70 -31.92 -2.63 1.43
N HIS A 71 -30.88 -3.30 1.90
CA HIS A 71 -30.74 -4.76 1.81
C HIS A 71 -30.21 -5.38 3.11
N ASP A 72 -30.39 -6.70 3.28
CA ASP A 72 -29.73 -7.48 4.35
C ASP A 72 -28.23 -7.64 4.04
N PHE A 73 -27.54 -6.52 4.09
CA PHE A 73 -26.14 -6.38 3.77
C PHE A 73 -25.48 -5.45 4.78
N ARG A 74 -24.41 -5.91 5.41
CA ARG A 74 -23.65 -5.13 6.39
C ARG A 74 -22.21 -4.98 5.92
N TYR A 75 -21.62 -3.82 6.21
CA TYR A 75 -20.24 -3.55 5.83
C TYR A 75 -19.43 -2.91 6.95
N VAL A 76 -18.13 -3.11 6.89
CA VAL A 76 -17.15 -2.27 7.59
C VAL A 76 -16.23 -1.65 6.56
N ALA A 77 -16.08 -0.32 6.60
CA ALA A 77 -15.06 0.38 5.83
C ALA A 77 -13.87 0.72 6.75
N LEU A 78 -12.68 0.23 6.41
CA LEU A 78 -11.45 0.54 7.12
C LEU A 78 -10.72 1.67 6.39
N ARG A 79 -10.73 2.88 6.96
CA ARG A 79 -9.94 4.01 6.49
C ARG A 79 -8.52 3.90 7.03
N TYR A 80 -7.67 3.15 6.35
CA TYR A 80 -6.30 2.98 6.79
C TYR A 80 -5.39 4.10 6.26
N PHE A 81 -4.33 4.34 7.02
CA PHE A 81 -3.33 5.37 6.77
C PHE A 81 -2.17 4.79 5.95
N ASN A 82 -0.93 5.09 6.26
CA ASN A 82 0.19 4.65 5.44
C ASN A 82 0.59 3.20 5.79
N VAL A 83 0.19 2.24 4.97
CA VAL A 83 0.55 0.83 5.18
C VAL A 83 2.03 0.62 4.89
N ALA A 84 2.72 -0.05 5.82
CA ALA A 84 4.15 -0.27 5.73
C ALA A 84 4.58 -1.61 6.36
N GLY A 85 5.87 -1.90 6.30
CA GLY A 85 6.43 -3.17 6.80
C GLY A 85 6.19 -4.33 5.84
N ALA A 86 6.37 -5.52 6.36
CA ALA A 86 6.14 -6.78 5.67
C ALA A 86 5.72 -7.86 6.69
N ASP A 87 5.28 -9.02 6.22
CA ASP A 87 5.04 -10.17 7.09
C ASP A 87 6.29 -10.49 7.93
N PRO A 88 6.19 -10.58 9.26
CA PRO A 88 7.32 -10.86 10.14
C PRO A 88 8.08 -12.14 9.80
N ALA A 89 7.38 -13.15 9.24
CA ALA A 89 7.97 -14.40 8.76
C ALA A 89 8.57 -14.29 7.34
N GLY A 90 8.52 -13.12 6.71
CA GLY A 90 9.10 -12.90 5.38
C GLY A 90 8.40 -13.62 4.22
N ARG A 91 7.14 -14.05 4.41
CA ARG A 91 6.36 -14.76 3.38
C ARG A 91 5.80 -13.82 2.32
N SER A 92 5.46 -12.59 2.71
CA SER A 92 4.88 -11.56 1.84
C SER A 92 5.28 -10.16 2.24
N GLY A 93 5.19 -9.24 1.30
CA GLY A 93 5.44 -7.82 1.47
C GLY A 93 5.20 -7.06 0.18
N GLN A 94 5.39 -5.75 0.21
CA GLN A 94 5.14 -4.89 -0.94
C GLN A 94 6.13 -5.17 -2.08
N SER A 95 5.63 -5.68 -3.21
CA SER A 95 6.44 -6.00 -4.41
C SER A 95 6.09 -5.16 -5.63
N THR A 96 5.20 -4.16 -5.47
CA THR A 96 4.72 -3.30 -6.57
C THR A 96 5.88 -2.56 -7.23
N PRO A 97 6.09 -2.70 -8.54
CA PRO A 97 7.10 -1.94 -9.25
C PRO A 97 6.82 -0.43 -9.19
N LYS A 98 7.87 0.38 -9.10
CA LYS A 98 7.78 1.86 -9.09
C LYS A 98 6.87 2.40 -7.97
N ALA A 99 6.76 1.69 -6.85
CA ALA A 99 6.03 2.19 -5.69
C ALA A 99 6.62 3.51 -5.18
N THR A 100 5.74 4.37 -4.66
CA THR A 100 6.08 5.73 -4.18
C THR A 100 5.96 5.86 -2.66
N HIS A 101 5.66 4.78 -1.95
CA HIS A 101 5.55 4.79 -0.49
C HIS A 101 6.91 5.02 0.17
N LEU A 102 7.00 5.98 1.08
CA LEU A 102 8.24 6.48 1.64
C LEU A 102 9.15 5.37 2.20
N ILE A 103 8.64 4.51 3.09
CA ILE A 103 9.45 3.44 3.70
C ILE A 103 10.02 2.51 2.63
N LYS A 104 9.22 2.14 1.61
CA LYS A 104 9.72 1.30 0.51
C LYS A 104 10.80 2.02 -0.30
N VAL A 105 10.57 3.28 -0.67
CA VAL A 105 11.53 4.09 -1.44
C VAL A 105 12.86 4.25 -0.67
N ALA A 106 12.79 4.53 0.63
CA ALA A 106 13.97 4.66 1.48
C ALA A 106 14.70 3.32 1.66
N CYS A 107 13.96 2.20 1.82
CA CYS A 107 14.57 0.86 1.85
C CYS A 107 15.24 0.49 0.51
N GLU A 108 14.63 0.84 -0.64
CA GLU A 108 15.25 0.66 -1.95
C GLU A 108 16.53 1.48 -2.12
N ALA A 109 16.59 2.70 -1.56
CA ALA A 109 17.79 3.52 -1.54
C ALA A 109 18.87 2.89 -0.64
N ALA A 110 18.52 2.47 0.56
CA ALA A 110 19.43 1.83 1.50
C ALA A 110 20.09 0.54 0.95
N ILE A 111 19.40 -0.22 0.08
CA ILE A 111 19.97 -1.42 -0.57
C ILE A 111 20.58 -1.13 -1.95
N GLY A 112 20.68 0.15 -2.36
CA GLY A 112 21.33 0.58 -3.61
C GLY A 112 20.49 0.37 -4.87
N LYS A 113 19.19 0.13 -4.76
CA LYS A 113 18.27 0.06 -5.92
C LYS A 113 17.87 1.44 -6.44
N ARG A 114 17.96 2.48 -5.60
CA ARG A 114 17.75 3.88 -5.95
C ARG A 114 18.96 4.70 -5.54
N SER A 115 19.23 5.76 -6.28
CA SER A 115 20.35 6.68 -5.98
C SER A 115 20.03 7.63 -4.81
N HIS A 116 18.76 8.00 -4.63
CA HIS A 116 18.34 9.00 -3.65
C HIS A 116 16.87 8.82 -3.23
N VAL A 117 16.50 9.57 -2.21
CA VAL A 117 15.12 9.77 -1.73
C VAL A 117 14.76 11.24 -1.83
N ASP A 118 13.64 11.56 -2.49
CA ASP A 118 13.11 12.93 -2.53
C ASP A 118 12.24 13.22 -1.31
N VAL A 119 12.49 14.35 -0.65
CA VAL A 119 11.67 14.93 0.43
C VAL A 119 10.89 16.12 -0.15
N PHE A 120 9.56 16.06 -0.11
CA PHE A 120 8.67 17.04 -0.73
C PHE A 120 8.15 18.04 0.29
N GLY A 121 8.76 19.25 0.30
CA GLY A 121 8.45 20.34 1.23
C GLY A 121 9.21 20.17 2.56
N THR A 122 9.76 21.30 3.02
CA THR A 122 10.52 21.42 4.27
C THR A 122 10.06 22.62 5.10
N ASP A 123 8.90 23.15 4.73
CA ASP A 123 8.32 24.37 5.28
C ASP A 123 6.89 24.17 5.80
N TYR A 124 6.50 22.91 6.09
CA TYR A 124 5.23 22.61 6.77
C TYR A 124 5.28 23.03 8.25
N GLU A 125 4.13 23.34 8.81
CA GLU A 125 3.97 23.63 10.24
C GLU A 125 4.05 22.32 11.05
N THR A 126 5.23 21.73 11.10
CA THR A 126 5.58 20.48 11.78
C THR A 126 6.95 20.63 12.44
N PRO A 127 7.34 19.78 13.41
CA PRO A 127 8.58 19.96 14.16
C PRO A 127 9.86 20.07 13.33
N ASP A 128 9.95 19.36 12.20
CA ASP A 128 11.12 19.36 11.31
C ASP A 128 10.82 19.94 9.92
N GLY A 129 9.63 20.53 9.74
CA GLY A 129 9.18 21.13 8.49
C GLY A 129 8.71 20.12 7.43
N THR A 130 8.79 18.81 7.68
CA THR A 130 8.32 17.79 6.73
C THR A 130 6.96 17.21 7.13
N CYS A 131 6.24 16.59 6.17
CA CYS A 131 4.93 16.01 6.43
C CYS A 131 4.97 14.91 7.50
N VAL A 132 3.95 14.88 8.36
CA VAL A 132 3.76 13.85 9.39
C VAL A 132 2.68 12.86 8.95
N ARG A 133 2.96 11.56 9.05
CA ARG A 133 2.05 10.48 8.66
C ARG A 133 2.01 9.36 9.71
N ASP A 134 0.85 8.71 9.81
CA ASP A 134 0.64 7.51 10.61
C ASP A 134 0.98 6.28 9.76
N TYR A 135 1.92 5.45 10.22
CA TYR A 135 2.39 4.25 9.51
C TYR A 135 1.89 3.01 10.22
N ILE A 136 0.95 2.30 9.59
CA ILE A 136 0.42 1.04 10.10
C ILE A 136 1.15 -0.16 9.48
N GLN A 137 1.58 -1.09 10.31
CA GLN A 137 2.18 -2.34 9.87
C GLN A 137 1.14 -3.24 9.20
N VAL A 138 1.50 -3.86 8.07
CA VAL A 138 0.56 -4.61 7.23
C VAL A 138 -0.12 -5.78 7.96
N THR A 139 0.55 -6.46 8.89
CA THR A 139 -0.04 -7.57 9.66
C THR A 139 -1.10 -7.06 10.64
N ASP A 140 -0.86 -5.92 11.29
CA ASP A 140 -1.86 -5.29 12.15
C ASP A 140 -3.08 -4.82 11.35
N LEU A 141 -2.87 -4.33 10.13
CA LEU A 141 -3.97 -4.01 9.21
C LEU A 141 -4.77 -5.27 8.83
N VAL A 142 -4.11 -6.38 8.51
CA VAL A 142 -4.79 -7.67 8.23
C VAL A 142 -5.60 -8.15 9.44
N ARG A 143 -5.06 -7.99 10.66
CA ARG A 143 -5.80 -8.29 11.90
C ARG A 143 -7.03 -7.39 12.08
N ALA A 144 -6.95 -6.12 11.69
CA ALA A 144 -8.12 -5.23 11.68
C ALA A 144 -9.20 -5.72 10.72
N HIS A 145 -8.85 -6.24 9.54
CA HIS A 145 -9.82 -6.85 8.61
C HIS A 145 -10.47 -8.10 9.22
N THR A 146 -9.69 -8.94 9.89
CA THR A 146 -10.21 -10.14 10.56
C THR A 146 -11.14 -9.77 11.72
N ALA A 147 -10.78 -8.77 12.52
CA ALA A 147 -11.61 -8.27 13.62
C ALA A 147 -12.92 -7.67 13.10
N ALA A 148 -12.87 -6.90 12.01
CA ALA A 148 -14.05 -6.35 11.35
C ALA A 148 -14.99 -7.44 10.83
N LEU A 149 -14.48 -8.52 10.24
CA LEU A 149 -15.29 -9.65 9.81
C LEU A 149 -15.96 -10.36 10.99
N ARG A 150 -15.21 -10.59 12.08
CA ARG A 150 -15.77 -11.16 13.31
C ARG A 150 -16.90 -10.30 13.86
N TYR A 151 -16.68 -9.02 14.01
CA TYR A 151 -17.68 -8.03 14.45
C TYR A 151 -18.99 -8.11 13.63
N LEU A 152 -18.89 -8.14 12.29
CA LEU A 152 -20.09 -8.27 11.45
C LEU A 152 -20.79 -9.61 11.62
N ARG A 153 -20.05 -10.71 11.75
CA ARG A 153 -20.61 -12.05 11.97
C ARG A 153 -21.29 -12.21 13.32
N GLU A 154 -20.86 -11.47 14.32
CA GLU A 154 -21.45 -11.40 15.66
C GLU A 154 -22.64 -10.42 15.73
N GLY A 155 -23.11 -9.91 14.59
CA GLY A 155 -24.29 -9.05 14.50
C GLY A 155 -24.00 -7.56 14.55
N GLY A 156 -22.73 -7.15 14.50
CA GLY A 156 -22.33 -5.74 14.47
C GLY A 156 -22.97 -4.97 13.32
N ALA A 157 -23.27 -3.69 13.57
CA ALA A 157 -23.84 -2.79 12.58
C ALA A 157 -22.81 -2.37 11.50
N SER A 158 -23.31 -1.94 10.33
CA SER A 158 -22.44 -1.29 9.32
C SER A 158 -21.77 -0.06 9.92
N ASP A 159 -20.45 0.07 9.73
CA ASP A 159 -19.69 1.18 10.31
C ASP A 159 -18.39 1.46 9.55
N VAL A 160 -17.74 2.58 9.91
CA VAL A 160 -16.46 3.02 9.38
C VAL A 160 -15.47 3.16 10.53
N PHE A 161 -14.23 2.69 10.34
CA PHE A 161 -13.18 2.78 11.34
C PHE A 161 -11.87 3.30 10.74
N ASN A 162 -11.23 4.23 11.45
CA ASN A 162 -9.85 4.61 11.19
C ASN A 162 -8.90 3.49 11.63
N CYS A 163 -7.94 3.16 10.76
CA CYS A 163 -6.98 2.11 11.04
C CYS A 163 -5.56 2.69 10.94
N GLY A 164 -5.00 3.04 12.09
CA GLY A 164 -3.68 3.61 12.31
C GLY A 164 -3.29 3.45 13.78
N TYR A 165 -2.18 4.04 14.17
CA TYR A 165 -1.66 3.88 15.54
C TYR A 165 -1.92 5.09 16.46
N SER A 166 -2.52 6.15 15.94
CA SER A 166 -2.65 7.46 16.62
C SER A 166 -1.29 8.11 16.93
N ARG A 167 -0.27 7.71 16.18
CA ARG A 167 1.09 8.24 16.25
C ARG A 167 1.56 8.60 14.86
N GLY A 168 2.04 9.82 14.69
CA GLY A 168 2.65 10.29 13.45
C GLY A 168 4.17 10.26 13.51
N TYR A 169 4.78 10.05 12.35
CA TYR A 169 6.21 10.22 12.13
C TYR A 169 6.42 11.13 10.93
N SER A 170 7.40 12.01 11.01
CA SER A 170 7.78 12.89 9.92
C SER A 170 8.51 12.12 8.81
N VAL A 171 8.63 12.75 7.64
CA VAL A 171 9.40 12.15 6.54
C VAL A 171 10.87 11.95 6.94
N LEU A 172 11.49 12.93 7.63
CA LEU A 172 12.87 12.82 8.08
C LEU A 172 13.04 11.78 9.17
N GLU A 173 12.13 11.66 10.13
CA GLU A 173 12.18 10.58 11.15
C GLU A 173 12.17 9.19 10.51
N VAL A 174 11.36 9.00 9.46
CA VAL A 174 11.33 7.73 8.72
C VAL A 174 12.64 7.47 7.99
N ILE A 175 13.21 8.47 7.32
CA ILE A 175 14.50 8.36 6.62
C ILE A 175 15.60 7.99 7.61
N GLU A 176 15.69 8.67 8.74
CA GLU A 176 16.68 8.38 9.79
C GLU A 176 16.47 6.98 10.41
N ALA A 177 15.23 6.53 10.57
CA ALA A 177 14.96 5.16 10.99
C ALA A 177 15.48 4.13 9.98
N VAL A 178 15.35 4.40 8.68
CA VAL A 178 15.86 3.50 7.62
C VAL A 178 17.40 3.51 7.62
N LYS A 179 18.05 4.69 7.71
CA LYS A 179 19.52 4.80 7.80
C LYS A 179 20.05 4.03 9.00
N ARG A 180 19.48 4.26 10.19
CA ARG A 180 19.87 3.60 11.44
C ARG A 180 19.71 2.07 11.36
N ASN A 181 18.58 1.57 10.86
CA ASN A 181 18.30 0.12 10.79
C ASN A 181 19.04 -0.59 9.66
N SER A 182 19.43 0.11 8.59
CA SER A 182 20.22 -0.47 7.50
C SER A 182 21.72 -0.39 7.74
N GLY A 183 22.18 0.49 8.62
CA GLY A 183 23.60 0.84 8.78
C GLY A 183 24.20 1.50 7.53
N ARG A 184 23.35 2.08 6.65
CA ARG A 184 23.78 2.70 5.39
C ARG A 184 23.21 4.09 5.26
N ASP A 185 24.07 5.01 4.83
CA ASP A 185 23.66 6.33 4.38
C ASP A 185 23.29 6.31 2.89
N PHE A 186 22.40 7.19 2.50
CA PHE A 186 21.98 7.40 1.11
C PHE A 186 21.61 8.88 0.91
N GLU A 187 21.67 9.32 -0.33
CA GLU A 187 21.38 10.70 -0.69
C GLU A 187 19.90 11.05 -0.44
N VAL A 188 19.66 12.22 0.15
CA VAL A 188 18.36 12.82 0.36
C VAL A 188 18.31 14.15 -0.39
N ARG A 189 17.31 14.33 -1.24
CA ARG A 189 17.09 15.55 -2.02
C ARG A 189 15.83 16.24 -1.55
N PHE A 190 15.98 17.52 -1.26
CA PHE A 190 14.85 18.35 -0.87
C PHE A 190 14.24 19.02 -2.08
N THR A 191 12.91 18.93 -2.22
CA THR A 191 12.13 19.48 -3.33
C THR A 191 10.95 20.29 -2.81
N GLY A 192 10.28 21.03 -3.68
CA GLY A 192 9.08 21.79 -3.31
C GLY A 192 7.91 20.88 -2.87
N ARG A 193 6.93 21.47 -2.18
CA ARG A 193 5.72 20.75 -1.73
C ARG A 193 4.99 20.08 -2.89
N ARG A 194 4.42 18.91 -2.65
CA ARG A 194 3.43 18.32 -3.56
C ARG A 194 2.07 18.99 -3.35
N PRO A 195 1.35 19.36 -4.42
CA PRO A 195 -0.01 19.88 -4.28
C PRO A 195 -0.93 18.86 -3.59
N GLY A 196 -1.67 19.31 -2.57
CA GLY A 196 -2.65 18.49 -1.86
C GLY A 196 -2.07 17.58 -0.77
N ASP A 197 -0.79 17.69 -0.43
CA ASP A 197 -0.23 16.99 0.73
C ASP A 197 -0.55 17.76 2.03
N PRO A 198 -1.29 17.19 3.01
CA PRO A 198 -1.50 17.81 4.30
C PRO A 198 -0.22 17.79 5.14
N ALA A 199 -0.01 18.83 5.98
CA ALA A 199 1.12 18.88 6.90
C ALA A 199 1.17 17.66 7.83
N ALA A 200 0.01 17.28 8.40
CA ALA A 200 -0.13 16.09 9.23
C ALA A 200 -1.39 15.31 8.86
N LEU A 201 -1.29 13.98 8.87
CA LEU A 201 -2.44 13.10 8.71
C LEU A 201 -2.21 11.85 9.59
N VAL A 202 -2.82 11.87 10.79
CA VAL A 202 -2.69 10.87 11.84
C VAL A 202 -4.07 10.36 12.23
N ALA A 203 -4.24 9.07 12.43
CA ALA A 203 -5.52 8.47 12.81
C ALA A 203 -5.87 8.74 14.27
N SER A 204 -7.13 8.97 14.59
CA SER A 204 -7.67 8.58 15.90
C SER A 204 -8.12 7.12 15.81
N SER A 205 -7.46 6.21 16.52
CA SER A 205 -7.77 4.76 16.49
C SER A 205 -8.58 4.30 17.72
N GLU A 206 -9.16 5.22 18.46
CA GLU A 206 -9.96 4.93 19.66
C GLU A 206 -11.19 4.07 19.34
N LYS A 207 -11.91 4.43 18.28
CA LYS A 207 -13.15 3.77 17.88
C LYS A 207 -12.88 2.31 17.48
N ILE A 208 -11.89 2.03 16.65
CA ILE A 208 -11.56 0.66 16.22
C ILE A 208 -11.10 -0.20 17.40
N ARG A 209 -10.26 0.34 18.30
CA ARG A 209 -9.79 -0.37 19.51
C ARG A 209 -10.95 -0.77 20.41
N ARG A 210 -11.86 0.15 20.69
CA ARG A 210 -13.01 -0.08 21.57
C ARG A 210 -14.04 -1.01 20.94
N THR A 211 -14.39 -0.82 19.66
CA THR A 211 -15.51 -1.51 19.02
C THR A 211 -15.13 -2.88 18.48
N LEU A 212 -13.94 -3.01 17.88
CA LEU A 212 -13.47 -4.27 17.31
C LEU A 212 -12.52 -5.05 18.23
N ALA A 213 -12.25 -4.55 19.44
CA ALA A 213 -11.22 -5.07 20.35
C ALA A 213 -9.86 -5.27 19.64
N TRP A 214 -9.57 -4.40 18.65
CA TRP A 214 -8.34 -4.49 17.87
C TRP A 214 -7.16 -3.92 18.67
N THR A 215 -6.16 -4.75 18.88
CA THR A 215 -4.91 -4.36 19.56
C THR A 215 -3.75 -4.55 18.61
N PRO A 216 -3.02 -3.48 18.24
CA PRO A 216 -1.83 -3.58 17.39
C PRO A 216 -0.67 -4.22 18.16
N GLU A 217 0.17 -4.97 17.43
CA GLU A 217 1.37 -5.62 17.99
C GLU A 217 2.67 -4.98 17.47
N PHE A 218 2.61 -4.24 16.37
CA PHE A 218 3.78 -3.73 15.65
C PHE A 218 3.85 -2.20 15.63
N ASP A 219 3.26 -1.51 16.63
CA ASP A 219 3.30 -0.05 16.77
C ASP A 219 4.71 0.44 17.17
N ASN A 220 5.66 0.24 16.26
CA ASN A 220 7.04 0.70 16.43
C ASN A 220 7.69 0.89 15.05
N LEU A 221 8.17 2.12 14.78
CA LEU A 221 8.75 2.48 13.49
C LEU A 221 9.97 1.63 13.13
N ASP A 222 10.86 1.34 14.08
CA ASP A 222 12.06 0.54 13.82
C ASP A 222 11.71 -0.92 13.46
N ILE A 223 10.66 -1.48 14.08
CA ILE A 223 10.15 -2.83 13.72
C ILE A 223 9.61 -2.81 12.29
N ILE A 224 8.77 -1.83 11.95
CA ILE A 224 8.18 -1.66 10.61
C ILE A 224 9.28 -1.54 9.55
N VAL A 225 10.27 -0.70 9.81
CA VAL A 225 11.40 -0.45 8.92
C VAL A 225 12.26 -1.70 8.74
N ARG A 226 12.62 -2.41 9.83
CA ARG A 226 13.39 -3.67 9.72
C ARG A 226 12.68 -4.72 8.88
N GLN A 227 11.38 -4.89 9.05
CA GLN A 227 10.59 -5.83 8.26
C GLN A 227 10.58 -5.44 6.77
N ALA A 228 10.40 -4.15 6.47
CA ALA A 228 10.46 -3.64 5.10
C ALA A 228 11.84 -3.84 4.46
N LEU A 229 12.91 -3.56 5.19
CA LEU A 229 14.30 -3.77 4.74
C LEU A 229 14.60 -5.25 4.45
N CYS A 230 14.23 -6.15 5.38
CA CYS A 230 14.40 -7.59 5.18
C CYS A 230 13.66 -8.07 3.92
N TRP A 231 12.44 -7.58 3.71
CA TRP A 231 11.67 -7.91 2.52
C TRP A 231 12.33 -7.40 1.23
N GLU A 232 12.80 -6.15 1.19
CA GLU A 232 13.49 -5.59 0.01
C GLU A 232 14.79 -6.35 -0.31
N GLN A 233 15.54 -6.78 0.71
CA GLN A 233 16.73 -7.62 0.54
C GLN A 233 16.37 -8.99 -0.05
N GLN A 234 15.29 -9.62 0.40
CA GLN A 234 14.81 -10.89 -0.15
C GLN A 234 14.37 -10.75 -1.61
N LEU A 235 13.63 -9.68 -1.94
CA LEU A 235 13.24 -9.39 -3.33
C LEU A 235 14.46 -9.20 -4.23
N ALA A 236 15.48 -8.49 -3.76
CA ALA A 236 16.72 -8.30 -4.52
C ALA A 236 17.45 -9.61 -4.79
N LYS A 237 17.51 -10.53 -3.82
CA LYS A 237 18.09 -11.87 -3.98
C LYS A 237 17.30 -12.71 -5.00
N ARG A 238 15.97 -12.74 -4.91
CA ARG A 238 15.10 -13.47 -5.85
C ARG A 238 15.26 -12.98 -7.28
N GLN A 239 15.34 -11.67 -7.50
CA GLN A 239 15.53 -11.09 -8.84
C GLN A 239 16.89 -11.45 -9.45
N LYS A 240 17.95 -11.53 -8.64
CA LYS A 240 19.28 -11.97 -9.11
C LYS A 240 19.29 -13.45 -9.50
N SER A 241 18.62 -14.31 -8.73
CA SER A 241 18.53 -15.76 -9.04
C SER A 241 17.80 -16.02 -10.37
N VAL A 242 16.68 -15.31 -10.62
CA VAL A 242 15.92 -15.45 -11.88
C VAL A 242 16.76 -15.01 -13.08
N LYS A 243 17.45 -13.85 -13.00
CA LYS A 243 18.33 -13.38 -14.08
C LYS A 243 19.51 -14.30 -14.33
N GLY A 244 20.09 -14.91 -13.30
CA GLY A 244 21.16 -15.89 -13.45
C GLY A 244 20.70 -17.17 -14.14
N SER A 245 19.47 -17.61 -13.91
CA SER A 245 18.88 -18.77 -14.57
C SER A 245 18.55 -18.53 -16.06
N GLU A 246 18.09 -17.32 -16.40
CA GLU A 246 17.80 -16.94 -17.80
C GLU A 246 19.07 -16.81 -18.65
N GLN A 247 20.20 -16.41 -18.08
CA GLN A 247 21.49 -16.37 -18.77
C GLN A 247 22.08 -17.76 -19.06
N LEU A 248 21.71 -18.76 -18.28
CA LEU A 248 22.15 -20.17 -18.50
C LEU A 248 21.32 -20.89 -19.55
N ILE A 249 20.18 -20.35 -20.00
CA ILE A 249 19.27 -20.95 -20.99
C ILE A 249 19.36 -20.23 -22.34
N GLN A 250 20.46 -19.56 -22.68
CA GLN A 250 20.66 -19.15 -24.07
C GLN A 250 20.97 -20.41 -24.93
N PRO A 251 20.12 -20.72 -25.94
CA PRO A 251 20.44 -21.83 -26.87
C PRO A 251 21.76 -21.50 -27.55
N GLY A 252 22.72 -22.41 -27.43
CA GLY A 252 23.97 -22.31 -28.17
C GLY A 252 23.67 -22.06 -29.64
N SER A 253 24.37 -21.10 -30.24
CA SER A 253 24.27 -20.77 -31.66
C SER A 253 24.42 -22.02 -32.46
N ILE A 254 23.34 -22.54 -33.04
CA ILE A 254 23.41 -23.59 -34.06
C ILE A 254 24.04 -22.92 -35.28
N ALA A 255 25.31 -23.26 -35.55
CA ALA A 255 25.97 -22.87 -36.79
C ALA A 255 25.11 -23.30 -37.98
N PRO A 256 24.93 -22.47 -39.03
CA PRO A 256 24.13 -22.85 -40.18
C PRO A 256 24.79 -24.03 -40.87
N ARG A 257 24.07 -25.15 -41.00
CA ARG A 257 24.48 -26.29 -41.82
C ARG A 257 24.63 -25.82 -43.28
N SER A 258 25.83 -25.93 -43.80
CA SER A 258 26.15 -25.75 -45.22
C SER A 258 25.22 -26.60 -46.07
N THR A 259 24.31 -25.99 -46.83
CA THR A 259 23.54 -26.63 -47.88
C THR A 259 24.41 -26.72 -49.14
N ALA A 260 25.09 -27.85 -49.34
CA ALA A 260 25.69 -28.17 -50.61
C ALA A 260 24.59 -28.30 -51.69
N ARG A 261 24.67 -27.49 -52.75
CA ARG A 261 23.81 -27.59 -53.94
C ARG A 261 24.08 -28.90 -54.68
N PRO A 262 23.07 -29.65 -55.12
CA PRO A 262 23.27 -30.77 -56.03
C PRO A 262 23.58 -30.20 -57.41
N THR A 263 24.62 -30.83 -58.05
CA THR A 263 25.02 -30.63 -59.46
C THR A 263 23.91 -31.08 -60.40
N PRO A 264 23.66 -30.42 -61.56
CA PRO A 264 22.69 -30.84 -62.54
C PRO A 264 23.26 -32.02 -63.40
N HIS A 265 22.43 -33.07 -63.54
CA HIS A 265 22.66 -34.11 -64.50
C HIS A 265 22.36 -33.62 -65.93
N PRO A 266 23.16 -34.06 -66.95
CA PRO A 266 22.90 -33.69 -68.33
C PRO A 266 21.72 -34.47 -68.94
N ALA A 267 20.96 -33.77 -69.77
CA ALA A 267 19.88 -34.33 -70.56
C ALA A 267 20.38 -35.31 -71.60
N LEU A 268 19.70 -36.45 -71.73
CA LEU A 268 19.76 -37.32 -72.90
C LEU A 268 18.47 -37.18 -73.70
N THR A 269 18.67 -36.71 -74.95
CA THR A 269 17.83 -36.76 -76.16
C THR A 269 16.36 -37.10 -75.99
#